data_1f826ff715c0d54529f142ac11c3bf3f
#
_entry.id   1f826ff715c0d54529f142ac11c3bf3f
#
_cell.length_a   1.000
_cell.length_b   1.000
_cell.length_c   1.000
_cell.angle_alpha   90.00
_cell.angle_beta   90.00
_cell.angle_gamma   90.00
#
_symmetry.space_group_name_H-M   'P 1'
#
loop_
_entity.id
_entity.type
_entity.pdbx_description
1 polymer ?
#
loop_
_entity_poly.entity_id
_entity_poly.type
_entity_poly.pdbx_seq_one_letter_code
_entity_poly.pdbx_strand_id
1 'polypeptide(L)'
;MAMRNLLFWFALLTGGPAMAMEISSTAFGPGAPIPTRHTCEGNDVSPSLHWQGVPAGAKSLVLIVDDPDAPDPRAPRMTWVHWVLANLPVDTGGLPEGIETAALPKGTVEGLNDWKRTGYGGPCPPIGRHRYFHKLYALDVVLGGLKHPTKAQVEAAMKGHVLAHAELVGTYEKAGR
;
A
#
# COMPACT_ATOMS: atom_id res chain seq x y z
N MET A 1 4.54 68.11 9.43
CA MET A 1 3.67 66.91 9.54
C MET A 1 3.99 65.98 8.37
N ALA A 2 4.76 64.93 8.62
CA ALA A 2 5.15 63.96 7.58
C ALA A 2 4.34 62.68 7.79
N MET A 3 3.45 62.37 6.82
CA MET A 3 2.69 61.13 6.79
C MET A 3 3.60 60.00 6.26
N ARG A 4 3.92 59.03 7.09
CA ARG A 4 4.60 57.77 6.72
C ARG A 4 3.57 56.77 6.22
N ASN A 5 3.56 56.50 4.91
CA ASN A 5 2.79 55.43 4.29
C ASN A 5 3.44 54.08 4.68
N LEU A 6 2.76 53.27 5.48
CA LEU A 6 3.09 51.86 5.68
C LEU A 6 2.50 51.06 4.50
N LEU A 7 3.35 50.56 3.64
CA LEU A 7 3.01 49.56 2.60
C LEU A 7 2.97 48.18 3.29
N PHE A 8 1.76 47.65 3.48
CA PHE A 8 1.58 46.23 3.85
C PHE A 8 1.78 45.36 2.61
N TRP A 9 2.84 44.57 2.62
CA TRP A 9 3.04 43.49 1.65
C TRP A 9 2.17 42.31 2.09
N PHE A 10 1.08 42.05 1.37
CA PHE A 10 0.35 40.78 1.47
C PHE A 10 1.11 39.75 0.63
N ALA A 11 1.80 38.80 1.29
CA ALA A 11 2.33 37.63 0.66
C ALA A 11 1.16 36.68 0.31
N LEU A 12 0.78 36.61 -0.95
CA LEU A 12 -0.12 35.58 -1.47
C LEU A 12 0.61 34.24 -1.40
N LEU A 13 0.26 33.43 -0.41
CA LEU A 13 0.60 31.99 -0.37
C LEU A 13 -0.22 31.32 -1.48
N THR A 14 0.38 31.15 -2.66
CA THR A 14 -0.17 30.28 -3.72
C THR A 14 0.07 28.83 -3.34
N GLY A 15 -0.80 28.26 -2.52
CA GLY A 15 -0.88 26.82 -2.32
C GLY A 15 -1.38 26.18 -3.63
N GLY A 16 -0.48 25.58 -4.41
CA GLY A 16 -0.87 24.75 -5.54
C GLY A 16 -1.77 23.59 -5.04
N PRO A 17 -2.62 23.02 -5.91
CA PRO A 17 -3.45 21.87 -5.54
C PRO A 17 -2.53 20.76 -5.02
N ALA A 18 -2.76 20.29 -3.78
CA ALA A 18 -2.09 19.12 -3.26
C ALA A 18 -2.47 17.93 -4.16
N MET A 19 -1.48 17.29 -4.77
CA MET A 19 -1.73 16.06 -5.55
C MET A 19 -2.28 14.99 -4.61
N ALA A 20 -3.36 14.31 -5.01
CA ALA A 20 -3.86 13.15 -4.29
C ALA A 20 -2.78 12.05 -4.25
N MET A 21 -2.72 11.31 -3.15
CA MET A 21 -1.84 10.14 -3.07
C MET A 21 -2.33 9.07 -4.04
N GLU A 22 -1.42 8.49 -4.80
CA GLU A 22 -1.70 7.45 -5.80
C GLU A 22 -0.74 6.28 -5.63
N ILE A 23 -1.22 5.07 -5.96
CA ILE A 23 -0.42 3.86 -6.09
C ILE A 23 -0.68 3.22 -7.46
N SER A 24 0.37 2.75 -8.11
CA SER A 24 0.33 2.14 -9.44
C SER A 24 1.30 0.98 -9.56
N SER A 25 1.18 0.19 -10.63
CA SER A 25 2.12 -0.87 -10.99
C SER A 25 2.41 -0.80 -12.49
N THR A 26 3.62 -1.17 -12.90
CA THR A 26 3.94 -1.40 -14.31
C THR A 26 3.48 -2.77 -14.80
N ALA A 27 3.14 -3.69 -13.87
CA ALA A 27 2.71 -5.04 -14.19
C ALA A 27 1.23 -5.13 -14.60
N PHE A 28 0.36 -4.30 -13.99
CA PHE A 28 -1.08 -4.27 -14.28
C PHE A 28 -1.69 -2.91 -13.93
N GLY A 29 -2.74 -2.54 -14.64
CA GLY A 29 -3.53 -1.34 -14.37
C GLY A 29 -4.70 -1.60 -13.41
N PRO A 30 -5.41 -0.54 -12.98
CA PRO A 30 -6.60 -0.66 -12.13
C PRO A 30 -7.67 -1.58 -12.74
N GLY A 31 -8.12 -2.59 -11.97
CA GLY A 31 -9.09 -3.59 -12.38
C GLY A 31 -8.59 -4.62 -13.39
N ALA A 32 -7.35 -4.50 -13.87
CA ALA A 32 -6.78 -5.41 -14.85
C ALA A 32 -6.34 -6.75 -14.21
N PRO A 33 -6.19 -7.82 -15.02
CA PRO A 33 -5.63 -9.07 -14.54
C PRO A 33 -4.18 -8.92 -14.07
N ILE A 34 -3.86 -9.50 -12.91
CA ILE A 34 -2.50 -9.64 -12.41
C ILE A 34 -1.80 -10.73 -13.25
N PRO A 35 -0.63 -10.46 -13.85
CA PRO A 35 0.09 -11.45 -14.63
C PRO A 35 0.44 -12.70 -13.79
N THR A 36 0.37 -13.88 -14.41
CA THR A 36 0.65 -15.18 -13.77
C THR A 36 1.98 -15.22 -13.02
N ARG A 37 2.99 -14.48 -13.50
CA ARG A 37 4.31 -14.33 -12.84
C ARG A 37 4.21 -13.94 -11.38
N HIS A 38 3.20 -13.14 -10.98
CA HIS A 38 3.00 -12.64 -9.62
C HIS A 38 2.05 -13.49 -8.80
N THR A 39 1.75 -14.71 -9.23
CA THR A 39 0.74 -15.60 -8.64
C THR A 39 1.32 -16.97 -8.31
N CYS A 40 0.57 -17.78 -7.56
CA CYS A 40 0.96 -19.16 -7.24
C CYS A 40 1.09 -20.11 -8.45
N GLU A 41 0.62 -19.70 -9.63
CA GLU A 41 0.79 -20.45 -10.88
C GLU A 41 2.06 -20.03 -11.64
N GLY A 42 2.79 -19.04 -11.16
CA GLY A 42 4.04 -18.54 -11.73
C GLY A 42 5.18 -18.49 -10.71
N ASN A 43 5.93 -17.37 -10.73
CA ASN A 43 7.11 -17.21 -9.88
C ASN A 43 6.77 -16.79 -8.45
N ASP A 44 5.51 -16.41 -8.16
CA ASP A 44 5.04 -15.95 -6.85
C ASP A 44 5.84 -14.72 -6.31
N VAL A 45 6.29 -13.85 -7.20
CA VAL A 45 7.05 -12.63 -6.86
C VAL A 45 6.14 -11.40 -6.81
N SER A 46 6.42 -10.47 -5.91
CA SER A 46 5.65 -9.23 -5.81
C SER A 46 5.73 -8.41 -7.10
N PRO A 47 4.64 -7.76 -7.55
CA PRO A 47 4.71 -6.81 -8.65
C PRO A 47 5.53 -5.57 -8.25
N SER A 48 6.09 -4.85 -9.23
CA SER A 48 6.61 -3.51 -8.99
C SER A 48 5.47 -2.58 -8.58
N LEU A 49 5.69 -1.79 -7.54
CA LEU A 49 4.73 -0.80 -7.07
C LEU A 49 5.38 0.58 -7.06
N HIS A 50 4.63 1.60 -7.46
CA HIS A 50 5.05 3.00 -7.47
C HIS A 50 3.98 3.85 -6.80
N TRP A 51 4.40 4.90 -6.10
CA TRP A 51 3.47 5.85 -5.50
C TRP A 51 3.99 7.27 -5.55
N GLN A 52 3.05 8.20 -5.51
CA GLN A 52 3.30 9.64 -5.51
C GLN A 52 2.24 10.37 -4.68
N GLY A 53 2.43 11.68 -4.48
CA GLY A 53 1.46 12.50 -3.75
C GLY A 53 1.39 12.19 -2.24
N VAL A 54 2.47 11.64 -1.65
CA VAL A 54 2.54 11.42 -0.21
C VAL A 54 2.46 12.77 0.50
N PRO A 55 1.54 12.95 1.49
CA PRO A 55 1.39 14.23 2.20
C PRO A 55 2.67 14.64 2.93
N ALA A 56 3.00 15.94 2.92
CA ALA A 56 4.20 16.48 3.56
C ALA A 56 4.27 16.21 5.09
N GLY A 57 3.14 15.98 5.75
CA GLY A 57 3.08 15.62 7.17
C GLY A 57 3.29 14.15 7.48
N ALA A 58 3.42 13.30 6.45
CA ALA A 58 3.63 11.87 6.64
C ALA A 58 5.02 11.57 7.23
N LYS A 59 5.08 10.60 8.13
CA LYS A 59 6.32 10.11 8.77
C LYS A 59 6.63 8.66 8.40
N SER A 60 5.62 7.90 8.00
CA SER A 60 5.79 6.53 7.51
C SER A 60 4.66 6.14 6.57
N LEU A 61 4.87 5.06 5.80
CA LEU A 61 3.85 4.45 4.98
C LEU A 61 3.58 3.01 5.45
N VAL A 62 2.36 2.54 5.16
CA VAL A 62 1.95 1.15 5.35
C VAL A 62 1.39 0.63 4.04
N LEU A 63 1.85 -0.55 3.60
CA LEU A 63 1.29 -1.28 2.47
C LEU A 63 0.62 -2.56 2.98
N ILE A 64 -0.64 -2.76 2.60
CA ILE A 64 -1.40 -3.99 2.87
C ILE A 64 -1.92 -4.51 1.54
N VAL A 65 -1.61 -5.77 1.23
CA VAL A 65 -2.18 -6.49 0.08
C VAL A 65 -3.12 -7.55 0.60
N ASP A 66 -4.40 -7.46 0.22
CA ASP A 66 -5.42 -8.39 0.69
C ASP A 66 -6.48 -8.70 -0.38
N ASP A 67 -7.18 -9.83 -0.17
CA ASP A 67 -8.24 -10.39 -1.00
C ASP A 67 -9.52 -10.55 -0.16
N PRO A 68 -10.53 -9.69 -0.35
CA PRO A 68 -11.79 -9.77 0.38
C PRO A 68 -12.76 -10.80 -0.21
N ASP A 69 -12.45 -11.42 -1.33
CA ASP A 69 -13.33 -12.34 -2.06
C ASP A 69 -13.14 -13.80 -1.65
N ALA A 70 -12.22 -14.07 -0.72
CA ALA A 70 -11.89 -15.42 -0.29
C ALA A 70 -13.02 -16.10 0.52
N PRO A 71 -13.27 -17.42 0.32
CA PRO A 71 -12.66 -18.32 -0.66
C PRO A 71 -13.44 -18.37 -1.99
N ASP A 72 -14.64 -17.84 -2.08
CA ASP A 72 -15.52 -17.77 -3.25
C ASP A 72 -16.08 -16.35 -3.39
N PRO A 73 -15.87 -15.63 -4.49
CA PRO A 73 -16.34 -14.27 -4.69
C PRO A 73 -17.87 -14.12 -4.65
N ARG A 74 -18.62 -15.22 -4.87
CA ARG A 74 -20.07 -15.25 -4.76
C ARG A 74 -20.57 -15.45 -3.31
N ALA A 75 -19.68 -15.93 -2.42
CA ALA A 75 -19.96 -16.17 -1.01
C ALA A 75 -18.68 -15.95 -0.17
N PRO A 76 -18.15 -14.71 -0.13
CA PRO A 76 -16.91 -14.45 0.62
C PRO A 76 -17.14 -14.62 2.12
N ARG A 77 -16.14 -15.19 2.82
CA ARG A 77 -16.22 -15.49 4.25
C ARG A 77 -15.10 -14.86 5.06
N MET A 78 -14.04 -14.39 4.37
CA MET A 78 -12.87 -13.81 5.01
C MET A 78 -12.15 -12.88 4.04
N THR A 79 -11.32 -12.02 4.58
CA THR A 79 -10.30 -11.30 3.81
C THR A 79 -8.98 -12.05 4.00
N TRP A 80 -8.40 -12.55 2.91
CA TRP A 80 -7.10 -13.22 2.93
C TRP A 80 -5.97 -12.22 2.75
N VAL A 81 -5.00 -12.23 3.66
CA VAL A 81 -3.89 -11.29 3.67
C VAL A 81 -2.70 -11.86 2.90
N HIS A 82 -2.23 -11.11 1.90
CA HIS A 82 -1.14 -11.49 1.01
C HIS A 82 0.20 -10.88 1.40
N TRP A 83 0.20 -9.63 1.87
CA TRP A 83 1.42 -8.91 2.26
C TRP A 83 1.13 -7.78 3.23
N VAL A 84 2.03 -7.57 4.19
CA VAL A 84 1.93 -6.47 5.17
C VAL A 84 3.30 -5.86 5.36
N LEU A 85 3.43 -4.57 5.04
CA LEU A 85 4.62 -3.76 5.30
C LEU A 85 4.21 -2.53 6.12
N ALA A 86 4.87 -2.32 7.24
CA ALA A 86 4.71 -1.12 8.06
C ALA A 86 6.01 -0.32 8.11
N ASN A 87 5.90 0.97 8.39
CA ASN A 87 7.04 1.87 8.52
C ASN A 87 7.93 1.98 7.26
N LEU A 88 7.34 1.85 6.06
CA LEU A 88 8.04 2.21 4.84
C LEU A 88 8.42 3.70 4.89
N PRO A 89 9.65 4.08 4.54
CA PRO A 89 10.05 5.49 4.48
C PRO A 89 9.23 6.27 3.45
N VAL A 90 8.89 7.51 3.74
CA VAL A 90 8.01 8.34 2.92
C VAL A 90 8.63 8.75 1.57
N ASP A 91 9.95 8.71 1.47
CA ASP A 91 10.75 9.04 0.29
C ASP A 91 11.05 7.85 -0.61
N THR A 92 10.56 6.66 -0.29
CA THR A 92 10.83 5.43 -1.06
C THR A 92 10.28 5.50 -2.50
N GLY A 93 9.11 6.11 -2.73
CA GLY A 93 8.50 6.28 -4.05
C GLY A 93 8.01 4.99 -4.72
N GLY A 94 8.33 3.80 -4.18
CA GLY A 94 7.92 2.50 -4.73
C GLY A 94 8.74 1.33 -4.21
N LEU A 95 8.37 0.13 -4.66
CA LEU A 95 9.09 -1.12 -4.41
C LEU A 95 9.33 -1.81 -5.76
N PRO A 96 10.55 -2.29 -6.04
CA PRO A 96 10.82 -3.05 -7.25
C PRO A 96 10.11 -4.41 -7.26
N GLU A 97 9.95 -4.98 -8.45
CA GLU A 97 9.43 -6.34 -8.61
C GLU A 97 10.30 -7.34 -7.83
N GLY A 98 9.64 -8.28 -7.15
CA GLY A 98 10.31 -9.38 -6.46
C GLY A 98 11.21 -8.95 -5.30
N ILE A 99 10.93 -7.80 -4.69
CA ILE A 99 11.75 -7.33 -3.56
C ILE A 99 11.76 -8.36 -2.43
N GLU A 100 12.95 -8.75 -2.02
CA GLU A 100 13.16 -9.65 -0.89
C GLU A 100 13.22 -8.89 0.44
N THR A 101 12.90 -9.57 1.56
CA THR A 101 12.92 -8.98 2.91
C THR A 101 14.24 -8.25 3.21
N ALA A 102 15.38 -8.81 2.81
CA ALA A 102 16.71 -8.21 3.05
C ALA A 102 16.95 -6.90 2.26
N ALA A 103 16.20 -6.69 1.16
CA ALA A 103 16.29 -5.51 0.30
C ALA A 103 15.24 -4.44 0.64
N LEU A 104 14.34 -4.71 1.57
CA LEU A 104 13.34 -3.72 2.00
C LEU A 104 14.00 -2.45 2.53
N PRO A 105 13.42 -1.26 2.29
CA PRO A 105 13.93 0.00 2.81
C PRO A 105 14.15 -0.07 4.33
N LYS A 106 15.26 0.52 4.79
CA LYS A 106 15.65 0.49 6.21
C LYS A 106 14.53 1.06 7.10
N GLY A 107 14.20 0.34 8.16
CA GLY A 107 13.13 0.71 9.10
C GLY A 107 11.79 0.04 8.80
N THR A 108 11.63 -0.55 7.61
CA THR A 108 10.41 -1.30 7.28
C THR A 108 10.24 -2.51 8.20
N VAL A 109 9.03 -2.68 8.70
CA VAL A 109 8.62 -3.84 9.48
C VAL A 109 7.72 -4.71 8.62
N GLU A 110 8.15 -5.94 8.39
CA GLU A 110 7.36 -6.91 7.63
C GLU A 110 6.46 -7.71 8.56
N GLY A 111 5.16 -7.73 8.24
CA GLY A 111 4.13 -8.45 8.99
C GLY A 111 3.88 -9.85 8.46
N LEU A 112 3.03 -10.59 9.18
CA LEU A 112 2.59 -11.94 8.79
C LEU A 112 1.42 -11.85 7.81
N ASN A 113 1.54 -12.59 6.72
CA ASN A 113 0.44 -12.90 5.83
C ASN A 113 -0.38 -14.10 6.37
N ASP A 114 -1.45 -14.50 5.67
CA ASP A 114 -2.30 -15.60 6.15
C ASP A 114 -1.72 -17.00 5.93
N TRP A 115 -0.61 -17.13 5.20
CA TRP A 115 0.24 -18.34 5.24
C TRP A 115 1.16 -18.38 6.47
N LYS A 116 1.01 -17.44 7.42
CA LYS A 116 1.78 -17.36 8.68
C LYS A 116 3.28 -17.13 8.45
N ARG A 117 3.64 -16.49 7.36
CA ARG A 117 5.02 -16.11 7.02
C ARG A 117 5.08 -14.63 6.65
N THR A 118 6.26 -14.03 6.72
CA THR A 118 6.56 -12.72 6.13
C THR A 118 6.75 -12.86 4.63
N GLY A 119 6.79 -11.73 3.92
CA GLY A 119 6.94 -11.69 2.48
C GLY A 119 5.61 -11.70 1.73
N TYR A 120 5.73 -11.41 0.46
CA TYR A 120 4.61 -11.49 -0.47
C TYR A 120 4.17 -12.94 -0.69
N GLY A 121 2.86 -13.14 -0.79
CA GLY A 121 2.25 -14.35 -1.32
C GLY A 121 1.24 -13.95 -2.39
N GLY A 122 1.40 -14.47 -3.61
CA GLY A 122 0.61 -14.06 -4.75
C GLY A 122 -0.82 -14.59 -4.75
N PRO A 123 -1.66 -14.08 -5.65
CA PRO A 123 -2.98 -14.59 -5.93
C PRO A 123 -3.00 -16.11 -6.12
N CYS A 124 -3.90 -16.78 -5.40
CA CYS A 124 -4.10 -18.22 -5.51
C CYS A 124 -5.56 -18.62 -5.25
N PRO A 125 -6.53 -18.04 -5.98
CA PRO A 125 -7.95 -18.23 -5.68
C PRO A 125 -8.36 -19.68 -5.89
N PRO A 126 -9.10 -20.31 -4.94
CA PRO A 126 -9.59 -21.66 -5.14
C PRO A 126 -10.74 -21.74 -6.15
N ILE A 127 -11.57 -20.69 -6.25
CA ILE A 127 -12.78 -20.65 -7.09
C ILE A 127 -12.97 -19.23 -7.64
N GLY A 128 -13.11 -19.12 -8.98
CA GLY A 128 -13.51 -17.88 -9.64
C GLY A 128 -12.46 -16.77 -9.64
N ARG A 129 -12.90 -15.59 -10.02
CA ARG A 129 -12.04 -14.41 -10.14
C ARG A 129 -12.12 -13.57 -8.88
N HIS A 130 -10.99 -13.41 -8.18
CA HIS A 130 -10.86 -12.59 -6.99
C HIS A 130 -10.25 -11.22 -7.31
N ARG A 131 -10.47 -10.25 -6.41
CA ARG A 131 -9.87 -8.92 -6.42
C ARG A 131 -8.77 -8.87 -5.35
N TYR A 132 -7.64 -8.27 -5.73
CA TYR A 132 -6.48 -8.09 -4.88
C TYR A 132 -6.21 -6.62 -4.71
N PHE A 133 -6.39 -6.14 -3.49
CA PHE A 133 -6.29 -4.74 -3.13
C PHE A 133 -4.89 -4.46 -2.61
N HIS A 134 -4.16 -3.58 -3.31
CA HIS A 134 -2.88 -3.04 -2.86
C HIS A 134 -3.16 -1.68 -2.23
N LYS A 135 -3.23 -1.64 -0.90
CA LYS A 135 -3.65 -0.47 -0.10
C LYS A 135 -2.43 0.20 0.50
N LEU A 136 -2.20 1.46 0.14
CA LEU A 136 -1.12 2.28 0.68
C LEU A 136 -1.69 3.36 1.59
N TYR A 137 -1.17 3.47 2.81
CA TYR A 137 -1.56 4.46 3.80
C TYR A 137 -0.37 5.34 4.15
N ALA A 138 -0.57 6.66 4.24
CA ALA A 138 0.38 7.60 4.77
C ALA A 138 0.01 7.97 6.20
N LEU A 139 0.95 7.86 7.13
CA LEU A 139 0.73 8.06 8.56
C LEU A 139 1.53 9.26 9.08
N ASP A 140 0.97 9.99 10.05
CA ASP A 140 1.65 11.07 10.78
C ASP A 140 2.59 10.56 11.90
N VAL A 141 2.79 9.26 11.98
CA VAL A 141 3.59 8.58 13.01
C VAL A 141 4.41 7.45 12.40
N VAL A 142 5.51 7.08 13.05
CA VAL A 142 6.18 5.78 12.86
C VAL A 142 5.64 4.83 13.92
N LEU A 143 5.10 3.68 13.50
CA LEU A 143 4.46 2.72 14.38
C LEU A 143 5.51 2.01 15.26
N GLY A 144 5.37 2.13 16.58
CA GLY A 144 6.27 1.50 17.55
C GLY A 144 5.84 0.09 17.96
N GLY A 145 6.79 -0.69 18.49
CA GLY A 145 6.51 -1.98 19.15
C GLY A 145 6.07 -3.13 18.24
N LEU A 146 6.15 -2.98 16.91
CA LEU A 146 5.73 -3.99 15.95
C LEU A 146 6.87 -5.01 15.70
N LYS A 147 6.55 -6.30 15.85
CA LYS A 147 7.45 -7.41 15.49
C LYS A 147 6.60 -8.47 14.78
N HIS A 148 6.82 -8.63 13.47
CA HIS A 148 6.03 -9.51 12.61
C HIS A 148 4.50 -9.38 12.87
N PRO A 149 3.95 -8.13 12.81
CA PRO A 149 2.55 -7.91 13.16
C PRO A 149 1.62 -8.54 12.13
N THR A 150 0.44 -8.93 12.57
CA THR A 150 -0.67 -9.24 11.66
C THR A 150 -1.26 -7.96 11.07
N LYS A 151 -2.02 -8.07 9.97
CA LYS A 151 -2.80 -6.96 9.42
C LYS A 151 -3.62 -6.24 10.50
N ALA A 152 -4.36 -7.00 11.33
CA ALA A 152 -5.21 -6.42 12.38
C ALA A 152 -4.41 -5.60 13.41
N GLN A 153 -3.20 -6.03 13.77
CA GLN A 153 -2.33 -5.29 14.68
C GLN A 153 -1.82 -4.00 14.04
N VAL A 154 -1.48 -4.02 12.74
CA VAL A 154 -1.08 -2.82 12.01
C VAL A 154 -2.26 -1.86 11.89
N GLU A 155 -3.45 -2.33 11.50
CA GLU A 155 -4.66 -1.51 11.39
C GLU A 155 -5.05 -0.88 12.74
N ALA A 156 -4.91 -1.61 13.84
CA ALA A 156 -5.14 -1.08 15.18
C ALA A 156 -4.14 0.03 15.55
N ALA A 157 -2.85 -0.17 15.19
CA ALA A 157 -1.81 0.82 15.45
C ALA A 157 -1.93 2.08 14.56
N MET A 158 -2.48 1.96 13.34
CA MET A 158 -2.72 3.08 12.43
C MET A 158 -3.92 3.94 12.82
N LYS A 159 -4.80 3.46 13.69
CA LYS A 159 -6.07 4.13 13.98
C LYS A 159 -5.86 5.54 14.52
N GLY A 160 -6.43 6.54 13.81
CA GLY A 160 -6.29 7.96 14.15
C GLY A 160 -5.03 8.63 13.61
N HIS A 161 -4.16 7.89 12.88
CA HIS A 161 -2.89 8.36 12.35
C HIS A 161 -2.84 8.43 10.81
N VAL A 162 -3.91 8.05 10.12
CA VAL A 162 -3.95 8.05 8.65
C VAL A 162 -4.21 9.46 8.12
N LEU A 163 -3.27 10.00 7.37
CA LEU A 163 -3.36 11.29 6.69
C LEU A 163 -3.96 11.16 5.28
N ALA A 164 -3.61 10.09 4.58
CA ALA A 164 -4.10 9.78 3.23
C ALA A 164 -4.02 8.29 2.96
N HIS A 165 -4.80 7.81 2.00
CA HIS A 165 -4.67 6.46 1.48
C HIS A 165 -4.88 6.45 -0.03
N ALA A 166 -4.29 5.44 -0.69
CA ALA A 166 -4.46 5.14 -2.10
C ALA A 166 -4.60 3.63 -2.29
N GLU A 167 -5.23 3.21 -3.38
CA GLU A 167 -5.52 1.82 -3.64
C GLU A 167 -5.33 1.49 -5.12
N LEU A 168 -4.68 0.35 -5.39
CA LEU A 168 -4.62 -0.28 -6.69
C LEU A 168 -5.26 -1.67 -6.59
N VAL A 169 -6.27 -1.93 -7.40
CA VAL A 169 -6.96 -3.23 -7.44
C VAL A 169 -6.56 -3.97 -8.70
N GLY A 170 -6.04 -5.18 -8.55
CA GLY A 170 -5.87 -6.15 -9.62
C GLY A 170 -6.83 -7.31 -9.48
N THR A 171 -6.98 -8.13 -10.51
CA THR A 171 -7.83 -9.33 -10.48
C THR A 171 -7.04 -10.56 -10.88
N TYR A 172 -7.45 -11.71 -10.40
CA TYR A 172 -6.88 -12.99 -10.85
C TYR A 172 -7.89 -14.12 -10.73
N GLU A 173 -7.82 -15.04 -11.69
CA GLU A 173 -8.53 -16.30 -11.72
C GLU A 173 -7.57 -17.36 -12.21
N LYS A 174 -7.51 -18.50 -11.53
CA LYS A 174 -6.66 -19.61 -11.99
C LYS A 174 -7.07 -20.14 -13.34
N ALA A 175 -6.09 -20.44 -14.19
CA ALA A 175 -6.34 -21.10 -15.46
C ALA A 175 -6.82 -22.55 -15.22
N GLY A 176 -7.97 -22.92 -15.77
CA GLY A 176 -8.37 -24.32 -15.93
C GLY A 176 -9.06 -25.00 -14.74
N ARG A 177 -9.91 -24.26 -14.00
CA ARG A 177 -10.89 -24.91 -13.10
C ARG A 177 -12.31 -24.43 -13.35
#